data_2d7dd6ca31272b6eb584e7259d1d944a
#
_entry.id   2d7dd6ca31272b6eb584e7259d1d944a
#
_cell.length_a   1.000
_cell.length_b   1.000
_cell.length_c   1.000
_cell.angle_alpha   90.00
_cell.angle_beta   90.00
_cell.angle_gamma   90.00
#
_symmetry.space_group_name_H-M   'P 1'
#
loop_
_entity.id
_entity.type
_entity.pdbx_description
1 polymer ?
#
loop_
_entity_poly.entity_id
_entity_poly.type
_entity_poly.pdbx_seq_one_letter_code
_entity_poly.pdbx_strand_id
1 'polypeptide(L)'
;ESGMALLGGEMFVKKATLEYHASARLDDVLDVGLRCVRVGNSSVLLQAGIWRGDVLLVSGELVYVFADTATQTARTVPPALRAMFEGVEAGAAMAEVRTGDWATLAQDAMQVRTAVFVQEQGISPDIEIDAFDAVAVHAVLYNRLGQSVATGRLLPATEGTGRVGRMAVARPLRSAR
;
A
#
# COMPACT_ATOMS: atom_id res chain seq x y z
N GLU A 1 -9.96 0.46 7.96
CA GLU A 1 -10.74 0.52 6.70
C GLU A 1 -9.79 0.43 5.51
N SER A 2 -10.17 -0.32 4.47
CA SER A 2 -9.34 -0.39 3.26
C SER A 2 -9.28 0.99 2.60
N GLY A 3 -8.12 1.35 1.99
CA GLY A 3 -7.99 2.62 1.27
C GLY A 3 -9.03 2.81 0.16
N MET A 4 -9.63 1.72 -0.30
CA MET A 4 -10.70 1.72 -1.30
C MET A 4 -12.04 2.21 -0.73
N ALA A 5 -12.32 1.98 0.56
CA ALA A 5 -13.54 2.48 1.21
C ALA A 5 -13.61 4.02 1.19
N LEU A 6 -12.47 4.71 1.29
CA LEU A 6 -12.38 6.17 1.16
C LEU A 6 -12.75 6.68 -0.23
N LEU A 7 -12.66 5.83 -1.25
CA LEU A 7 -13.04 6.16 -2.62
C LEU A 7 -14.53 5.91 -2.92
N GLY A 8 -15.28 5.43 -1.93
CA GLY A 8 -16.72 5.22 -2.02
C GLY A 8 -17.10 4.02 -2.89
N GLY A 9 -16.26 3.00 -3.00
CA GLY A 9 -16.51 1.78 -3.75
C GLY A 9 -15.32 0.83 -3.72
N GLU A 10 -15.44 -0.30 -4.40
CA GLU A 10 -14.39 -1.30 -4.51
C GLU A 10 -14.21 -1.79 -5.96
N MET A 11 -13.06 -2.45 -6.20
CA MET A 11 -12.73 -3.07 -7.48
C MET A 11 -13.15 -4.53 -7.48
N PHE A 12 -14.08 -4.90 -8.34
CA PHE A 12 -14.56 -6.28 -8.51
C PHE A 12 -14.04 -6.87 -9.81
N VAL A 13 -13.58 -8.12 -9.78
CA VAL A 13 -13.20 -8.85 -11.00
C VAL A 13 -14.48 -9.13 -11.80
N LYS A 14 -14.54 -8.61 -13.01
CA LYS A 14 -15.64 -8.88 -13.95
C LYS A 14 -15.30 -10.00 -14.94
N LYS A 15 -14.02 -10.07 -15.35
CA LYS A 15 -13.53 -11.08 -16.28
C LYS A 15 -12.08 -11.40 -15.98
N ALA A 16 -11.74 -12.68 -16.05
CA ALA A 16 -10.36 -13.16 -16.05
C ALA A 16 -10.20 -14.12 -17.23
N THR A 17 -9.15 -13.92 -18.02
CA THR A 17 -8.73 -14.81 -19.10
C THR A 17 -7.30 -15.20 -18.83
N LEU A 18 -7.01 -16.50 -18.77
CA LEU A 18 -5.66 -17.01 -18.52
C LEU A 18 -5.27 -17.99 -19.61
N GLU A 19 -4.02 -17.91 -20.03
CA GLU A 19 -3.37 -18.88 -20.91
C GLU A 19 -2.20 -19.52 -20.18
N TYR A 20 -2.15 -20.84 -20.20
CA TYR A 20 -1.08 -21.64 -19.58
C TYR A 20 -0.11 -22.09 -20.67
N HIS A 21 1.14 -21.61 -20.60
CA HIS A 21 2.19 -21.88 -21.59
C HIS A 21 3.13 -23.00 -21.13
N ALA A 22 3.39 -23.08 -19.81
CA ALA A 22 4.24 -24.11 -19.21
C ALA A 22 3.83 -24.39 -17.76
N SER A 23 4.26 -25.53 -17.24
CA SER A 23 3.96 -25.94 -15.86
C SER A 23 4.98 -25.38 -14.87
N ALA A 24 4.49 -24.96 -13.71
CA ALA A 24 5.30 -24.78 -12.50
C ALA A 24 5.43 -26.09 -11.73
N ARG A 25 6.48 -26.21 -10.92
CA ARG A 25 6.71 -27.32 -10.01
C ARG A 25 6.73 -26.84 -8.57
N LEU A 26 6.60 -27.77 -7.65
CA LEU A 26 6.79 -27.47 -6.23
C LEU A 26 8.22 -26.92 -6.04
N ASP A 27 8.35 -25.92 -5.17
CA ASP A 27 9.58 -25.18 -4.84
C ASP A 27 10.15 -24.29 -5.99
N ASP A 28 9.46 -24.16 -7.13
CA ASP A 28 9.82 -23.14 -8.11
C ASP A 28 9.64 -21.74 -7.52
N VAL A 29 10.62 -20.87 -7.71
CA VAL A 29 10.49 -19.43 -7.45
C VAL A 29 9.86 -18.76 -8.67
N LEU A 30 8.74 -18.10 -8.47
CA LEU A 30 7.95 -17.49 -9.53
C LEU A 30 7.94 -15.98 -9.39
N ASP A 31 8.19 -15.30 -10.50
CA ASP A 31 7.98 -13.86 -10.63
C ASP A 31 6.57 -13.60 -11.16
N VAL A 32 5.82 -12.75 -10.45
CA VAL A 32 4.46 -12.35 -10.84
C VAL A 32 4.47 -10.88 -11.21
N GLY A 33 4.13 -10.60 -12.45
CA GLY A 33 4.03 -9.25 -13.00
C GLY A 33 2.58 -8.85 -13.27
N LEU A 34 2.28 -7.58 -13.05
CA LEU A 34 0.99 -6.98 -13.34
C LEU A 34 1.22 -5.59 -13.92
N ARG A 35 0.51 -5.24 -15.00
CA ARG A 35 0.51 -3.88 -15.52
C ARG A 35 -0.88 -3.41 -15.89
N CYS A 36 -1.13 -2.12 -15.78
CA CYS A 36 -2.36 -1.48 -16.20
C CYS A 36 -2.30 -1.13 -17.68
N VAL A 37 -3.14 -1.76 -18.49
CA VAL A 37 -3.21 -1.49 -19.94
C VAL A 37 -4.11 -0.30 -20.24
N ARG A 38 -5.23 -0.19 -19.50
CA ARG A 38 -6.22 0.85 -19.73
C ARG A 38 -7.11 1.08 -18.53
N VAL A 39 -7.34 2.35 -18.21
CA VAL A 39 -8.39 2.78 -17.28
C VAL A 39 -9.55 3.37 -18.10
N GLY A 40 -10.69 2.65 -18.14
CA GLY A 40 -11.93 3.09 -18.77
C GLY A 40 -12.75 4.00 -17.85
N ASN A 41 -14.03 4.21 -18.17
CA ASN A 41 -14.92 5.02 -17.32
C ASN A 41 -15.15 4.35 -15.95
N SER A 42 -15.59 3.09 -15.95
CA SER A 42 -15.88 2.33 -14.72
C SER A 42 -15.04 1.05 -14.61
N SER A 43 -14.08 0.81 -15.48
CA SER A 43 -13.31 -0.43 -15.52
C SER A 43 -11.81 -0.18 -15.71
N VAL A 44 -11.02 -1.15 -15.25
CA VAL A 44 -9.57 -1.20 -15.42
C VAL A 44 -9.22 -2.53 -16.06
N LEU A 45 -8.45 -2.49 -17.16
CA LEU A 45 -7.87 -3.66 -17.80
C LEU A 45 -6.42 -3.82 -17.34
N LEU A 46 -6.13 -4.94 -16.71
CA LEU A 46 -4.80 -5.33 -16.31
C LEU A 46 -4.32 -6.52 -17.15
N GLN A 47 -3.04 -6.50 -17.51
CA GLN A 47 -2.32 -7.68 -18.00
C GLN A 47 -1.51 -8.27 -16.86
N ALA A 48 -1.52 -9.60 -16.78
CA ALA A 48 -0.76 -10.36 -15.80
C ALA A 48 0.15 -11.37 -16.48
N GLY A 49 1.27 -11.67 -15.84
CA GLY A 49 2.16 -12.74 -16.28
C GLY A 49 2.83 -13.40 -15.08
N ILE A 50 3.12 -14.68 -15.22
CA ILE A 50 3.87 -15.46 -14.24
C ILE A 50 5.05 -16.10 -14.96
N TRP A 51 6.25 -15.88 -14.44
CA TRP A 51 7.49 -16.39 -15.00
C TRP A 51 8.26 -17.25 -13.99
N ARG A 52 9.03 -18.17 -14.52
CA ARG A 52 10.10 -18.86 -13.80
C ARG A 52 11.42 -18.51 -14.49
N GLY A 53 12.18 -17.62 -13.89
CA GLY A 53 13.28 -16.97 -14.59
C GLY A 53 12.78 -16.29 -15.88
N ASP A 54 13.36 -16.63 -17.01
CA ASP A 54 12.97 -16.05 -18.32
C ASP A 54 11.82 -16.81 -19.03
N VAL A 55 11.27 -17.88 -18.41
CA VAL A 55 10.22 -18.69 -19.01
C VAL A 55 8.85 -18.19 -18.57
N LEU A 56 8.04 -17.70 -19.50
CA LEU A 56 6.63 -17.36 -19.26
C LEU A 56 5.83 -18.65 -19.06
N LEU A 57 5.20 -18.78 -17.90
CA LEU A 57 4.36 -19.92 -17.53
C LEU A 57 2.88 -19.62 -17.77
N VAL A 58 2.43 -18.42 -17.40
CA VAL A 58 1.04 -18.01 -17.53
C VAL A 58 0.99 -16.57 -18.03
N SER A 59 0.11 -16.28 -18.97
CA SER A 59 -0.29 -14.91 -19.31
C SER A 59 -1.78 -14.74 -19.07
N GLY A 60 -2.21 -13.49 -18.82
CA GLY A 60 -3.63 -13.24 -18.59
C GLY A 60 -4.06 -11.80 -18.73
N GLU A 61 -5.36 -11.64 -18.89
CA GLU A 61 -6.05 -10.36 -18.85
C GLU A 61 -7.12 -10.38 -17.76
N LEU A 62 -7.12 -9.34 -16.93
CA LEU A 62 -8.08 -9.15 -15.85
C LEU A 62 -8.84 -7.85 -16.09
N VAL A 63 -10.15 -7.93 -16.15
CA VAL A 63 -11.03 -6.75 -16.20
C VAL A 63 -11.63 -6.57 -14.82
N TYR A 64 -11.29 -5.46 -14.18
CA TYR A 64 -11.92 -5.02 -12.94
C TYR A 64 -12.95 -3.93 -13.22
N VAL A 65 -14.00 -3.88 -12.42
CA VAL A 65 -15.00 -2.80 -12.44
C VAL A 65 -15.05 -2.16 -11.08
N PHE A 66 -14.95 -0.84 -11.04
CA PHE A 66 -15.18 -0.06 -9.84
C PHE A 66 -16.69 0.04 -9.62
N ALA A 67 -17.15 -0.37 -8.45
CA ALA A 67 -18.58 -0.44 -8.14
C ALA A 67 -18.88 -0.08 -6.70
N ASP A 68 -20.09 0.31 -6.44
CA ASP A 68 -20.65 0.47 -5.11
C ASP A 68 -20.74 -0.89 -4.41
N THR A 69 -20.27 -0.98 -3.17
CA THR A 69 -20.21 -2.25 -2.42
C THR A 69 -21.56 -2.80 -2.02
N ALA A 70 -22.53 -1.93 -1.75
CA ALA A 70 -23.85 -2.33 -1.29
C ALA A 70 -24.77 -2.73 -2.44
N THR A 71 -24.75 -1.95 -3.53
CA THR A 71 -25.64 -2.15 -4.69
C THR A 71 -24.98 -2.94 -5.81
N GLN A 72 -23.67 -3.10 -5.79
CA GLN A 72 -22.84 -3.69 -6.86
C GLN A 72 -23.02 -3.00 -8.22
N THR A 73 -23.50 -1.77 -8.22
CA THR A 73 -23.64 -0.97 -9.44
C THR A 73 -22.32 -0.33 -9.83
N ALA A 74 -21.99 -0.40 -11.13
CA ALA A 74 -20.77 0.19 -11.65
C ALA A 74 -20.77 1.72 -11.43
N ARG A 75 -19.62 2.24 -10.97
CA ARG A 75 -19.36 3.67 -10.76
C ARG A 75 -18.16 4.11 -11.58
N THR A 76 -18.07 5.40 -11.85
CA THR A 76 -16.89 5.98 -12.50
C THR A 76 -15.66 5.76 -11.64
N VAL A 77 -14.56 5.28 -12.23
CA VAL A 77 -13.26 5.14 -11.56
C VAL A 77 -12.83 6.52 -11.02
N PRO A 78 -12.65 6.66 -9.70
CA PRO A 78 -12.29 7.95 -9.09
C PRO A 78 -10.99 8.52 -9.69
N PRO A 79 -10.87 9.85 -9.82
CA PRO A 79 -9.67 10.49 -10.36
C PRO A 79 -8.37 10.07 -9.66
N ALA A 80 -8.40 9.95 -8.32
CA ALA A 80 -7.24 9.51 -7.53
C ALA A 80 -6.81 8.09 -7.88
N LEU A 81 -7.77 7.16 -8.05
CA LEU A 81 -7.48 5.78 -8.44
C LEU A 81 -6.97 5.68 -9.88
N ARG A 82 -7.54 6.47 -10.79
CA ARG A 82 -7.05 6.59 -12.17
C ARG A 82 -5.62 7.08 -12.20
N ALA A 83 -5.32 8.19 -11.51
CA ALA A 83 -3.97 8.76 -11.44
C ALA A 83 -2.97 7.78 -10.84
N MET A 84 -3.39 6.94 -9.89
CA MET A 84 -2.55 5.89 -9.32
C MET A 84 -2.16 4.85 -10.37
N PHE A 85 -3.10 4.30 -11.13
CA PHE A 85 -2.81 3.30 -12.18
C PHE A 85 -1.95 3.89 -13.30
N GLU A 86 -2.28 5.08 -13.78
CA GLU A 86 -1.52 5.79 -14.81
C GLU A 86 -0.11 6.15 -14.31
N GLY A 87 0.02 6.53 -13.04
CA GLY A 87 1.29 6.85 -12.42
C GLY A 87 2.23 5.64 -12.30
N VAL A 88 1.70 4.46 -11.93
CA VAL A 88 2.50 3.21 -11.89
C VAL A 88 3.12 2.92 -13.25
N GLU A 89 2.31 2.98 -14.31
CA GLU A 89 2.79 2.71 -15.68
C GLU A 89 3.81 3.76 -16.15
N ALA A 90 3.71 4.99 -15.67
CA ALA A 90 4.68 6.06 -15.92
C ALA A 90 5.94 5.98 -15.04
N GLY A 91 6.06 4.95 -14.19
CA GLY A 91 7.20 4.79 -13.27
C GLY A 91 7.19 5.74 -12.07
N ALA A 92 6.03 6.34 -11.75
CA ALA A 92 5.91 7.21 -10.59
C ALA A 92 6.07 6.42 -9.28
N ALA A 93 6.77 7.01 -8.30
CA ALA A 93 6.89 6.40 -6.99
C ALA A 93 5.50 6.16 -6.37
N MET A 94 5.25 4.98 -5.81
CA MET A 94 3.96 4.60 -5.22
C MET A 94 3.79 5.06 -3.78
N ALA A 95 4.85 5.54 -3.18
CA ALA A 95 4.85 6.07 -1.84
C ALA A 95 5.74 7.31 -1.73
N GLU A 96 5.45 8.17 -0.77
CA GLU A 96 6.19 9.39 -0.45
C GLU A 96 6.55 9.36 1.04
N VAL A 97 7.81 9.61 1.37
CA VAL A 97 8.25 9.80 2.75
C VAL A 97 8.30 11.29 3.05
N ARG A 98 7.63 11.69 4.13
CA ARG A 98 7.77 13.05 4.70
C ARG A 98 8.44 12.94 6.04
N THR A 99 9.39 13.85 6.28
CA THR A 99 10.10 13.98 7.56
C THR A 99 9.79 15.33 8.16
N GLY A 100 9.69 15.39 9.47
CA GLY A 100 9.36 16.62 10.19
C GLY A 100 9.37 16.43 11.69
N ASP A 101 8.95 17.47 12.40
CA ASP A 101 8.75 17.47 13.83
C ASP A 101 7.39 16.86 14.24
N TRP A 102 7.22 16.70 15.55
CA TRP A 102 5.96 16.18 16.12
C TRP A 102 4.79 17.09 15.84
N ALA A 103 4.98 18.42 15.87
CA ALA A 103 3.90 19.37 15.62
C ALA A 103 3.29 19.21 14.22
N THR A 104 4.11 18.84 13.26
CA THR A 104 3.70 18.67 11.85
C THR A 104 3.13 17.28 11.56
N LEU A 105 3.74 16.21 12.10
CA LEU A 105 3.46 14.82 11.71
C LEU A 105 2.75 13.99 12.78
N ALA A 106 2.41 14.55 13.94
CA ALA A 106 1.81 13.81 15.05
C ALA A 106 0.56 13.04 14.66
N GLN A 107 -0.37 13.68 13.98
CA GLN A 107 -1.66 13.09 13.60
C GLN A 107 -1.46 11.85 12.73
N ASP A 108 -0.64 11.97 11.68
CA ASP A 108 -0.40 10.90 10.72
C ASP A 108 0.45 9.76 11.31
N ALA A 109 1.48 10.10 12.08
CA ALA A 109 2.29 9.13 12.81
C ALA A 109 1.44 8.34 13.81
N MET A 110 0.59 9.03 14.58
CA MET A 110 -0.30 8.41 15.57
C MET A 110 -1.34 7.49 14.95
N GLN A 111 -1.86 7.81 13.77
CA GLN A 111 -2.78 6.93 13.06
C GLN A 111 -2.15 5.55 12.83
N VAL A 112 -0.92 5.49 12.33
CA VAL A 112 -0.20 4.24 12.10
C VAL A 112 0.19 3.55 13.41
N ARG A 113 0.73 4.32 14.38
CA ARG A 113 1.20 3.82 15.68
C ARG A 113 0.04 3.21 16.47
N THR A 114 -1.10 3.87 16.52
CA THR A 114 -2.30 3.36 17.20
C THR A 114 -2.79 2.06 16.57
N ALA A 115 -2.87 2.01 15.24
CA ALA A 115 -3.30 0.80 14.55
C ALA A 115 -2.36 -0.38 14.82
N VAL A 116 -1.04 -0.15 14.82
CA VAL A 116 -0.04 -1.22 14.94
C VAL A 116 0.28 -1.52 16.40
N PHE A 117 0.62 -0.53 17.19
CA PHE A 117 1.10 -0.78 18.57
C PHE A 117 -0.04 -0.98 19.54
N VAL A 118 -1.08 -0.16 19.47
CA VAL A 118 -2.19 -0.25 20.44
C VAL A 118 -3.18 -1.33 20.04
N GLN A 119 -3.74 -1.26 18.83
CA GLN A 119 -4.83 -2.15 18.43
C GLN A 119 -4.35 -3.57 18.08
N GLU A 120 -3.21 -3.68 17.40
CA GLU A 120 -2.70 -5.00 16.98
C GLU A 120 -1.81 -5.66 18.02
N GLN A 121 -0.89 -4.90 18.64
CA GLN A 121 0.10 -5.46 19.61
C GLN A 121 -0.34 -5.33 21.05
N GLY A 122 -1.44 -4.61 21.35
CA GLY A 122 -1.97 -4.47 22.71
C GLY A 122 -1.12 -3.59 23.64
N ILE A 123 -0.26 -2.73 23.10
CA ILE A 123 0.53 -1.79 23.89
C ILE A 123 -0.41 -0.70 24.43
N SER A 124 -0.27 -0.37 25.74
CA SER A 124 -1.06 0.68 26.36
C SER A 124 -0.83 2.04 25.67
N PRO A 125 -1.90 2.78 25.34
CA PRO A 125 -1.76 4.13 24.77
C PRO A 125 -0.91 5.07 25.63
N ASP A 126 -0.93 4.91 26.95
CA ASP A 126 -0.21 5.79 27.91
C ASP A 126 1.32 5.67 27.79
N ILE A 127 1.84 4.54 27.29
CA ILE A 127 3.27 4.32 27.12
C ILE A 127 3.71 4.45 25.65
N GLU A 128 2.76 4.53 24.74
CA GLU A 128 3.03 4.64 23.33
C GLU A 128 3.49 6.06 22.94
N ILE A 129 2.89 7.09 23.51
CA ILE A 129 3.31 8.49 23.41
C ILE A 129 4.23 8.81 24.59
N ASP A 130 5.40 9.36 24.30
CA ASP A 130 6.36 9.75 25.35
C ASP A 130 6.94 11.16 25.09
N ALA A 131 7.63 11.70 26.08
CA ALA A 131 8.22 13.04 26.01
C ALA A 131 9.28 13.19 24.89
N PHE A 132 9.82 12.08 24.40
CA PHE A 132 10.79 12.10 23.32
C PHE A 132 10.15 12.40 21.97
N ASP A 133 8.82 12.26 21.82
CA ASP A 133 8.16 12.61 20.57
C ASP A 133 8.34 14.09 20.22
N ALA A 134 8.33 14.96 21.21
CA ALA A 134 8.47 16.41 21.01
C ALA A 134 9.85 16.85 20.47
N VAL A 135 10.90 16.05 20.71
CA VAL A 135 12.30 16.39 20.36
C VAL A 135 12.87 15.52 19.23
N ALA A 136 12.12 14.53 18.79
CA ALA A 136 12.52 13.61 17.74
C ALA A 136 12.26 14.17 16.33
N VAL A 137 12.98 13.61 15.35
CA VAL A 137 12.58 13.71 13.94
C VAL A 137 11.67 12.53 13.62
N HIS A 138 10.51 12.83 13.06
CA HIS A 138 9.54 11.83 12.63
C HIS A 138 9.61 11.64 11.12
N ALA A 139 9.35 10.42 10.68
CA ALA A 139 9.14 10.08 9.28
C ALA A 139 7.78 9.37 9.14
N VAL A 140 7.00 9.79 8.15
CA VAL A 140 5.74 9.14 7.78
C VAL A 140 5.76 8.83 6.30
N LEU A 141 5.41 7.58 5.96
CA LEU A 141 5.24 7.12 4.59
C LEU A 141 3.77 7.24 4.20
N TYR A 142 3.51 7.89 3.09
CA TYR A 142 2.17 8.03 2.51
C TYR A 142 2.05 7.22 1.22
N ASN A 143 0.92 6.56 1.03
CA ASN A 143 0.56 6.00 -0.27
C ASN A 143 0.05 7.08 -1.23
N ARG A 144 -0.24 6.71 -2.49
CA ARG A 144 -0.77 7.63 -3.50
C ARG A 144 -2.18 8.17 -3.22
N LEU A 145 -2.87 7.60 -2.25
CA LEU A 145 -4.18 8.10 -1.79
C LEU A 145 -4.04 9.07 -0.61
N GLY A 146 -2.81 9.44 -0.23
CA GLY A 146 -2.53 10.35 0.88
C GLY A 146 -2.71 9.73 2.26
N GLN A 147 -2.84 8.40 2.37
CA GLN A 147 -2.96 7.72 3.65
C GLN A 147 -1.58 7.47 4.25
N SER A 148 -1.43 7.71 5.54
CA SER A 148 -0.25 7.32 6.30
C SER A 148 -0.22 5.80 6.47
N VAL A 149 0.85 5.16 6.01
CA VAL A 149 0.95 3.68 5.95
C VAL A 149 2.15 3.11 6.69
N ALA A 150 3.13 3.93 6.99
CA ALA A 150 4.25 3.57 7.86
C ALA A 150 4.77 4.81 8.59
N THR A 151 5.44 4.60 9.70
CA THR A 151 6.07 5.66 10.47
C THR A 151 7.35 5.17 11.14
N GLY A 152 8.21 6.12 11.51
CA GLY A 152 9.40 5.91 12.31
C GLY A 152 9.80 7.18 13.03
N ARG A 153 10.60 7.04 14.09
CA ARG A 153 11.11 8.13 14.91
C ARG A 153 12.61 8.01 15.07
N LEU A 154 13.32 9.10 14.83
CA LEU A 154 14.74 9.23 15.12
C LEU A 154 14.95 10.18 16.31
N LEU A 155 15.49 9.68 17.40
CA LEU A 155 15.86 10.48 18.56
C LEU A 155 17.17 11.23 18.30
N PRO A 156 17.36 12.41 18.94
CA PRO A 156 18.61 13.15 18.87
C PRO A 156 19.81 12.26 19.19
N ALA A 157 20.90 12.49 18.47
CA ALA A 157 22.13 11.76 18.67
C ALA A 157 22.75 12.09 20.04
N THR A 158 23.17 11.04 20.76
CA THR A 158 24.00 11.16 21.97
C THR A 158 25.30 10.48 21.66
N GLU A 159 26.43 11.18 21.91
CA GLU A 159 27.79 10.68 21.61
C GLU A 159 27.97 10.18 20.16
N GLY A 160 27.32 10.86 19.19
CA GLY A 160 27.38 10.50 17.77
C GLY A 160 26.47 9.36 17.35
N THR A 161 25.65 8.81 18.27
CA THR A 161 24.74 7.69 17.98
C THR A 161 23.28 8.15 18.04
N GLY A 162 22.56 8.05 16.92
CA GLY A 162 21.10 8.27 16.87
C GLY A 162 20.35 6.97 17.15
N ARG A 163 19.18 7.07 17.79
CA ARG A 163 18.30 5.93 18.08
C ARG A 163 17.04 5.98 17.22
N VAL A 164 16.85 4.99 16.35
CA VAL A 164 15.62 4.81 15.62
C VAL A 164 14.63 3.99 16.46
N GLY A 165 13.39 4.42 16.49
CA GLY A 165 12.31 3.73 17.20
C GLY A 165 10.93 4.04 16.64
N ARG A 166 9.90 3.52 17.28
CA ARG A 166 8.50 3.69 16.87
C ARG A 166 8.27 3.37 15.39
N MET A 167 9.02 2.37 14.85
CA MET A 167 8.84 1.91 13.48
C MET A 167 7.61 1.01 13.39
N ALA A 168 6.68 1.42 12.57
CA ALA A 168 5.46 0.67 12.31
C ALA A 168 5.08 0.74 10.83
N VAL A 169 4.55 -0.36 10.31
CA VAL A 169 4.00 -0.46 8.95
C VAL A 169 2.59 -1.04 9.06
N ALA A 170 1.64 -0.44 8.38
CA ALA A 170 0.27 -0.93 8.32
C ALA A 170 0.22 -2.38 7.80
N ARG A 171 -0.57 -3.22 8.45
CA ARG A 171 -0.62 -4.68 8.21
C ARG A 171 -0.74 -5.08 6.73
N PRO A 172 -1.58 -4.44 5.89
CA PRO A 172 -1.73 -4.82 4.47
C PRO A 172 -0.46 -4.64 3.62
N LEU A 173 0.51 -3.84 4.10
CA LEU A 173 1.73 -3.51 3.37
C LEU A 173 2.97 -4.26 3.88
N ARG A 174 2.80 -5.14 4.86
CA ARG A 174 3.88 -6.01 5.32
C ARG A 174 4.01 -7.21 4.39
N SER A 175 5.25 -7.56 4.06
CA SER A 175 5.50 -8.81 3.35
C SER A 175 4.96 -9.98 4.16
N ALA A 176 4.08 -10.78 3.57
CA ALA A 176 3.78 -12.10 4.08
C ALA A 176 5.07 -12.93 3.97
N ARG A 177 5.53 -13.48 5.09
CA ARG A 177 6.59 -14.48 5.11
C ARG A 177 5.98 -15.87 5.05
#